data_c0ee0c0659d74fc8dc5a47a056ef5d5d
#
_entry.id   c0ee0c0659d74fc8dc5a47a056ef5d5d
#
_cell.length_a   1.000
_cell.length_b   1.000
_cell.length_c   1.000
_cell.angle_alpha   90.00
_cell.angle_beta   90.00
_cell.angle_gamma   90.00
#
_symmetry.space_group_name_H-M   'P 1'
#
loop_
_entity.id
_entity.type
_entity.pdbx_description
1 polymer ?
#
loop_
_entity_poly.entity_id
_entity_poly.type
_entity_poly.pdbx_seq_one_letter_code
_entity_poly.pdbx_strand_id
1 'polypeptide(L)'
;MNINDYILEEIKALKLKDTVKDAQSLFKNYPITHFPVIENGKLLGSFAEDDLQTIDNKEDELVSYAHLLNSFFADEKATVLELLKIFADNDTNVIPVLNKERNYIGYYDLRDVLDVFSTSPFMIEESETLIIEKLEEDYSMSEVTQIVESNGGKLLGLYISERNEGAAQITLKIVSEEINEIMHTFRRYDYKVISTHENDIYLEDLKNRSEYLQKYLEM
;
A
#
# COMPACT_ATOMS: atom_id res chain seq x y z
N MET A 1 -17.98 -2.76 -3.34
CA MET A 1 -17.43 -3.92 -2.65
C MET A 1 -17.22 -3.55 -1.20
N ASN A 2 -17.72 -4.33 -0.26
CA ASN A 2 -17.58 -4.02 1.18
C ASN A 2 -16.41 -4.84 1.73
N ILE A 3 -15.37 -4.21 2.24
CA ILE A 3 -14.20 -4.89 2.80
C ILE A 3 -14.56 -5.82 3.97
N ASN A 4 -15.67 -5.53 4.67
CA ASN A 4 -16.12 -6.36 5.78
C ASN A 4 -16.51 -7.79 5.38
N ASP A 5 -16.82 -8.02 4.11
CA ASP A 5 -17.14 -9.36 3.59
C ASP A 5 -15.90 -10.28 3.57
N TYR A 6 -14.71 -9.72 3.83
CA TYR A 6 -13.41 -10.40 3.89
C TYR A 6 -12.89 -10.59 5.33
N ILE A 7 -13.72 -10.34 6.34
CA ILE A 7 -13.38 -10.68 7.73
C ILE A 7 -13.49 -12.21 7.87
N LEU A 8 -12.36 -12.84 8.19
CA LEU A 8 -12.25 -14.29 8.37
C LEU A 8 -12.34 -14.65 9.85
N GLU A 9 -12.92 -15.80 10.17
CA GLU A 9 -13.06 -16.34 11.53
C GLU A 9 -12.41 -17.73 11.69
N GLU A 10 -11.71 -18.21 10.66
CA GLU A 10 -11.26 -19.60 10.56
C GLU A 10 -10.09 -19.93 11.49
N ILE A 11 -9.30 -18.93 11.90
CA ILE A 11 -8.15 -19.13 12.77
C ILE A 11 -8.58 -19.10 14.23
N LYS A 12 -8.26 -20.17 14.94
CA LYS A 12 -8.47 -20.24 16.38
C LYS A 12 -7.50 -19.31 17.11
N ALA A 13 -8.02 -18.28 17.75
CA ALA A 13 -7.23 -17.38 18.58
C ALA A 13 -6.56 -18.11 19.77
N LEU A 14 -5.38 -17.63 20.14
CA LEU A 14 -4.66 -18.07 21.33
C LEU A 14 -5.29 -17.52 22.61
N LYS A 15 -5.03 -18.20 23.73
CA LYS A 15 -5.36 -17.75 25.08
C LYS A 15 -4.08 -17.66 25.91
N LEU A 16 -4.03 -16.80 26.90
CA LEU A 16 -2.84 -16.66 27.77
C LEU A 16 -2.48 -17.94 28.53
N LYS A 17 -3.43 -18.83 28.74
CA LYS A 17 -3.22 -20.16 29.39
C LYS A 17 -2.73 -21.26 28.45
N ASP A 18 -2.73 -21.01 27.14
CA ASP A 18 -2.19 -21.96 26.18
C ASP A 18 -0.65 -21.99 26.34
N THR A 19 -0.01 -23.10 25.97
CA THR A 19 1.43 -23.23 26.10
C THR A 19 2.16 -22.65 24.88
N VAL A 20 3.45 -22.32 25.03
CA VAL A 20 4.33 -21.94 23.92
C VAL A 20 4.33 -23.01 22.83
N LYS A 21 4.30 -24.30 23.18
CA LYS A 21 4.22 -25.44 22.27
C LYS A 21 2.94 -25.43 21.44
N ASP A 22 1.80 -25.13 22.07
CA ASP A 22 0.53 -25.03 21.38
C ASP A 22 0.57 -23.91 20.35
N ALA A 23 1.07 -22.73 20.72
CA ALA A 23 1.22 -21.60 19.83
C ALA A 23 2.18 -21.89 18.67
N GLN A 24 3.37 -22.44 18.95
CA GLN A 24 4.32 -22.84 17.89
C GLN A 24 3.73 -23.89 16.94
N SER A 25 2.85 -24.77 17.43
CA SER A 25 2.16 -25.75 16.59
C SER A 25 1.14 -25.09 15.67
N LEU A 26 0.46 -24.04 16.10
CA LEU A 26 -0.46 -23.26 15.26
C LEU A 26 0.30 -22.54 14.14
N PHE A 27 1.42 -21.89 14.41
CA PHE A 27 2.24 -21.24 13.37
C PHE A 27 2.71 -22.22 12.30
N LYS A 28 3.00 -23.47 12.64
CA LYS A 28 3.35 -24.53 11.66
C LYS A 28 2.21 -24.92 10.73
N ASN A 29 0.98 -24.78 11.21
CA ASN A 29 -0.22 -25.20 10.49
C ASN A 29 -0.83 -24.08 9.65
N TYR A 30 -0.56 -22.82 9.99
CA TYR A 30 -1.09 -21.64 9.33
C TYR A 30 0.06 -20.71 8.88
N PRO A 31 0.09 -20.27 7.61
CA PRO A 31 1.15 -19.41 7.09
C PRO A 31 0.93 -17.95 7.48
N ILE A 32 0.79 -17.67 8.77
CA ILE A 32 0.55 -16.34 9.33
C ILE A 32 1.70 -15.94 10.23
N THR A 33 2.00 -14.65 10.27
CA THR A 33 3.10 -14.09 11.04
C THR A 33 2.73 -13.77 12.48
N HIS A 34 1.44 -13.57 12.76
CA HIS A 34 0.95 -13.15 14.06
C HIS A 34 -0.33 -13.91 14.44
N PHE A 35 -0.41 -14.41 15.67
CA PHE A 35 -1.63 -15.00 16.21
C PHE A 35 -2.30 -14.08 17.23
N PRO A 36 -3.59 -13.73 17.05
CA PRO A 36 -4.32 -12.95 18.04
C PRO A 36 -4.52 -13.72 19.33
N VAL A 37 -4.39 -13.03 20.45
CA VAL A 37 -4.67 -13.55 21.80
C VAL A 37 -5.95 -12.91 22.31
N ILE A 38 -6.92 -13.75 22.67
CA ILE A 38 -8.26 -13.30 23.04
C ILE A 38 -8.65 -13.84 24.42
N GLU A 39 -9.15 -12.95 25.24
CA GLU A 39 -9.75 -13.31 26.53
C GLU A 39 -11.14 -12.65 26.69
N ASN A 40 -12.15 -13.46 27.00
CA ASN A 40 -13.55 -13.01 27.19
C ASN A 40 -14.06 -12.16 25.98
N GLY A 41 -13.70 -12.54 24.76
CA GLY A 41 -14.09 -11.83 23.52
C GLY A 41 -13.30 -10.54 23.25
N LYS A 42 -12.32 -10.19 24.09
CA LYS A 42 -11.47 -9.02 23.92
C LYS A 42 -10.10 -9.42 23.41
N LEU A 43 -9.56 -8.63 22.44
CA LEU A 43 -8.20 -8.77 21.98
C LEU A 43 -7.25 -8.21 23.05
N LEU A 44 -6.27 -9.01 23.43
CA LEU A 44 -5.17 -8.59 24.30
C LEU A 44 -3.96 -8.10 23.49
N GLY A 45 -3.79 -8.60 22.28
CA GLY A 45 -2.69 -8.34 21.37
C GLY A 45 -2.45 -9.55 20.48
N SER A 46 -1.35 -9.58 19.76
CA SER A 46 -0.93 -10.71 18.91
C SER A 46 0.51 -11.11 19.22
N PHE A 47 0.78 -12.41 19.28
CA PHE A 47 2.15 -12.91 19.32
C PHE A 47 2.71 -13.04 17.92
N ALA A 48 3.92 -12.54 17.72
CA ALA A 48 4.67 -12.80 16.50
C ALA A 48 5.27 -14.22 16.52
N GLU A 49 5.38 -14.87 15.36
CA GLU A 49 6.00 -16.17 15.22
C GLU A 49 7.44 -16.17 15.70
N ASP A 50 8.21 -15.18 15.26
CA ASP A 50 9.65 -15.05 15.58
C ASP A 50 9.88 -14.91 17.08
N ASP A 51 9.07 -14.16 17.80
CA ASP A 51 9.17 -14.00 19.25
C ASP A 51 8.98 -15.33 19.96
N LEU A 52 7.96 -16.09 19.58
CA LEU A 52 7.66 -17.38 20.20
C LEU A 52 8.66 -18.48 19.84
N GLN A 53 9.30 -18.42 18.67
CA GLN A 53 10.33 -19.38 18.28
C GLN A 53 11.61 -19.29 19.12
N THR A 54 11.90 -18.12 19.71
CA THR A 54 13.08 -17.91 20.56
C THR A 54 12.93 -18.48 21.97
N ILE A 55 11.74 -18.92 22.36
CA ILE A 55 11.46 -19.40 23.72
C ILE A 55 11.87 -20.88 23.84
N ASP A 56 12.80 -21.15 24.74
CA ASP A 56 13.33 -22.51 24.98
C ASP A 56 12.33 -23.42 25.70
N ASN A 57 11.65 -22.92 26.75
CA ASN A 57 10.73 -23.70 27.55
C ASN A 57 9.33 -23.72 26.92
N LYS A 58 9.07 -24.80 26.18
CA LYS A 58 7.83 -24.95 25.40
C LYS A 58 6.59 -25.30 26.23
N GLU A 59 6.78 -25.73 27.45
CA GLU A 59 5.67 -26.08 28.37
C GLU A 59 5.18 -24.87 29.19
N ASP A 60 5.87 -23.72 29.11
CA ASP A 60 5.42 -22.51 29.77
C ASP A 60 4.11 -21.99 29.17
N GLU A 61 3.26 -21.42 30.03
CA GLU A 61 2.05 -20.71 29.59
C GLU A 61 2.40 -19.35 29.00
N LEU A 62 1.65 -18.95 27.96
CA LEU A 62 1.84 -17.69 27.25
C LEU A 62 1.68 -16.45 28.12
N VAL A 63 1.01 -16.56 29.27
CA VAL A 63 0.88 -15.47 30.25
C VAL A 63 2.24 -14.96 30.72
N SER A 64 3.25 -15.82 30.81
CA SER A 64 4.61 -15.45 31.21
C SER A 64 5.30 -14.53 30.19
N TYR A 65 4.82 -14.52 28.96
CA TYR A 65 5.33 -13.79 27.81
C TYR A 65 4.39 -12.68 27.33
N ALA A 66 3.39 -12.31 28.12
CA ALA A 66 2.41 -11.29 27.73
C ALA A 66 3.04 -9.93 27.39
N HIS A 67 4.27 -9.67 27.81
CA HIS A 67 5.04 -8.46 27.47
C HIS A 67 5.52 -8.43 26.01
N LEU A 68 5.49 -9.56 25.28
CA LEU A 68 5.82 -9.68 23.84
C LEU A 68 4.61 -9.44 22.95
N LEU A 69 3.41 -9.22 23.52
CA LEU A 69 2.21 -8.98 22.72
C LEU A 69 2.32 -7.68 21.92
N ASN A 70 2.19 -7.81 20.61
CA ASN A 70 2.09 -6.68 19.69
C ASN A 70 0.65 -6.13 19.70
N SER A 71 0.50 -4.80 19.83
CA SER A 71 -0.81 -4.16 19.98
C SER A 71 -1.19 -3.42 18.70
N PHE A 72 -1.80 -4.13 17.77
CA PHE A 72 -2.40 -3.55 16.56
C PHE A 72 -3.72 -4.27 16.22
N PHE A 73 -4.60 -3.58 15.55
CA PHE A 73 -5.90 -4.10 15.10
C PHE A 73 -6.49 -3.14 14.05
N ALA A 74 -7.52 -3.58 13.35
CA ALA A 74 -8.36 -2.74 12.51
C ALA A 74 -9.76 -2.61 13.12
N ASP A 75 -10.38 -1.46 12.93
CA ASP A 75 -11.81 -1.32 13.20
C ASP A 75 -12.63 -1.93 12.05
N GLU A 76 -13.83 -2.44 12.34
CA GLU A 76 -14.74 -3.03 11.32
C GLU A 76 -15.08 -2.10 10.15
N LYS A 77 -14.77 -0.81 10.25
CA LYS A 77 -14.99 0.21 9.20
C LYS A 77 -13.72 0.67 8.51
N ALA A 78 -12.60 0.01 8.77
CA ALA A 78 -11.34 0.37 8.16
C ALA A 78 -11.41 0.28 6.63
N THR A 79 -10.80 1.24 5.96
CA THR A 79 -10.67 1.23 4.50
C THR A 79 -9.51 0.35 4.06
N VAL A 80 -9.51 -0.07 2.78
CA VAL A 80 -8.40 -0.85 2.20
C VAL A 80 -7.05 -0.16 2.41
N LEU A 81 -6.98 1.17 2.24
CA LEU A 81 -5.72 1.92 2.41
C LEU A 81 -5.24 1.93 3.86
N GLU A 82 -6.15 2.04 4.82
CA GLU A 82 -5.82 1.92 6.25
C GLU A 82 -5.32 0.53 6.59
N LEU A 83 -5.96 -0.52 6.05
CA LEU A 83 -5.51 -1.90 6.24
C LEU A 83 -4.10 -2.13 5.67
N LEU A 84 -3.83 -1.67 4.44
CA LEU A 84 -2.50 -1.78 3.84
C LEU A 84 -1.42 -1.09 4.69
N LYS A 85 -1.76 0.06 5.29
CA LYS A 85 -0.86 0.75 6.21
C LYS A 85 -0.61 -0.07 7.48
N ILE A 86 -1.64 -0.66 8.10
CA ILE A 86 -1.48 -1.47 9.32
C ILE A 86 -0.63 -2.71 9.03
N PHE A 87 -0.82 -3.39 7.87
CA PHE A 87 0.03 -4.51 7.45
C PHE A 87 1.50 -4.11 7.36
N ALA A 88 1.78 -2.99 6.70
CA ALA A 88 3.14 -2.50 6.50
C ALA A 88 3.81 -2.03 7.81
N ASP A 89 3.09 -1.28 8.65
CA ASP A 89 3.64 -0.72 9.89
C ASP A 89 3.98 -1.81 10.92
N ASN A 90 3.34 -2.98 10.85
CA ASN A 90 3.51 -4.06 11.82
C ASN A 90 4.18 -5.31 11.25
N ASP A 91 4.63 -5.28 9.99
CA ASP A 91 5.24 -6.41 9.28
C ASP A 91 4.44 -7.71 9.46
N THR A 92 3.12 -7.60 9.30
CA THR A 92 2.16 -8.68 9.52
C THR A 92 1.40 -9.04 8.25
N ASN A 93 0.94 -10.29 8.15
CA ASN A 93 0.00 -10.70 7.11
C ASN A 93 -1.40 -10.97 7.64
N VAL A 94 -1.63 -10.73 8.94
CA VAL A 94 -2.93 -10.89 9.61
C VAL A 94 -3.21 -9.71 10.53
N ILE A 95 -4.38 -9.08 10.39
CA ILE A 95 -4.79 -7.98 11.26
C ILE A 95 -6.07 -8.39 12.01
N PRO A 96 -6.05 -8.46 13.36
CA PRO A 96 -7.26 -8.64 14.15
C PRO A 96 -8.27 -7.51 13.92
N VAL A 97 -9.56 -7.83 13.88
CA VAL A 97 -10.63 -6.86 13.65
C VAL A 97 -11.49 -6.73 14.91
N LEU A 98 -11.75 -5.48 15.27
CA LEU A 98 -12.61 -5.15 16.41
C LEU A 98 -13.89 -4.44 15.94
N ASN A 99 -15.00 -4.79 16.55
CA ASN A 99 -16.26 -4.07 16.38
C ASN A 99 -16.31 -2.78 17.23
N LYS A 100 -17.41 -2.04 17.14
CA LYS A 100 -17.62 -0.79 17.90
C LYS A 100 -17.54 -0.96 19.42
N GLU A 101 -17.92 -2.13 19.93
CA GLU A 101 -17.86 -2.48 21.35
C GLU A 101 -16.47 -2.99 21.75
N ARG A 102 -15.48 -2.92 20.83
CA ARG A 102 -14.11 -3.40 21.04
C ARG A 102 -14.02 -4.89 21.31
N ASN A 103 -14.98 -5.68 20.77
CA ASN A 103 -14.90 -7.12 20.75
C ASN A 103 -14.18 -7.58 19.47
N TYR A 104 -13.39 -8.62 19.60
CA TYR A 104 -12.81 -9.30 18.46
C TYR A 104 -13.90 -9.98 17.62
N ILE A 105 -13.88 -9.76 16.32
CA ILE A 105 -14.86 -10.31 15.38
C ILE A 105 -14.25 -11.13 14.25
N GLY A 106 -12.93 -11.26 14.20
CA GLY A 106 -12.22 -11.97 13.16
C GLY A 106 -10.93 -11.25 12.77
N TYR A 107 -10.41 -11.56 11.59
CA TYR A 107 -9.17 -10.96 11.10
C TYR A 107 -9.26 -10.72 9.60
N TYR A 108 -8.42 -9.79 9.11
CA TYR A 108 -8.11 -9.65 7.69
C TYR A 108 -6.83 -10.39 7.34
N ASP A 109 -6.83 -11.08 6.20
CA ASP A 109 -5.64 -11.62 5.56
C ASP A 109 -5.10 -10.62 4.53
N LEU A 110 -3.78 -10.46 4.46
CA LEU A 110 -3.12 -9.53 3.53
C LEU A 110 -3.45 -9.85 2.07
N ARG A 111 -3.52 -11.14 1.69
CA ARG A 111 -3.81 -11.52 0.30
C ARG A 111 -5.20 -11.09 -0.11
N ASP A 112 -6.20 -11.31 0.76
CA ASP A 112 -7.58 -10.93 0.47
C ASP A 112 -7.71 -9.41 0.30
N VAL A 113 -7.03 -8.63 1.15
CA VAL A 113 -7.02 -7.16 1.03
C VAL A 113 -6.30 -6.70 -0.23
N LEU A 114 -5.19 -7.34 -0.61
CA LEU A 114 -4.50 -7.06 -1.87
C LEU A 114 -5.36 -7.45 -3.08
N ASP A 115 -6.09 -8.55 -3.02
CA ASP A 115 -7.01 -8.97 -4.10
C ASP A 115 -8.15 -7.97 -4.27
N VAL A 116 -8.74 -7.47 -3.18
CA VAL A 116 -9.74 -6.39 -3.23
C VAL A 116 -9.18 -5.14 -3.91
N PHE A 117 -7.96 -4.74 -3.57
CA PHE A 117 -7.32 -3.57 -4.19
C PHE A 117 -6.99 -3.81 -5.65
N SER A 118 -6.40 -4.97 -5.98
CA SER A 118 -5.95 -5.33 -7.33
C SER A 118 -7.10 -5.47 -8.33
N THR A 119 -8.31 -5.83 -7.86
CA THR A 119 -9.51 -5.95 -8.68
C THR A 119 -10.30 -4.64 -8.80
N SER A 120 -9.84 -3.54 -8.19
CA SER A 120 -10.48 -2.23 -8.32
C SER A 120 -10.34 -1.67 -9.74
N PRO A 121 -11.28 -0.85 -10.23
CA PRO A 121 -11.16 -0.18 -11.54
C PRO A 121 -9.85 0.61 -11.68
N PHE A 122 -9.36 1.20 -10.60
CA PHE A 122 -8.07 1.88 -10.55
C PHE A 122 -6.92 0.96 -11.00
N MET A 123 -6.95 -0.32 -10.66
CA MET A 123 -5.87 -1.27 -10.98
C MET A 123 -6.08 -1.97 -12.32
N ILE A 124 -7.32 -2.36 -12.65
CA ILE A 124 -7.61 -3.23 -13.80
C ILE A 124 -7.85 -2.48 -15.11
N GLU A 125 -8.28 -1.20 -15.08
CA GLU A 125 -8.52 -0.47 -16.32
C GLU A 125 -7.18 -0.25 -17.06
N GLU A 126 -7.19 -0.53 -18.37
CA GLU A 126 -6.06 -0.25 -19.25
C GLU A 126 -5.77 1.25 -19.26
N SER A 127 -4.54 1.62 -18.92
CA SER A 127 -4.21 3.02 -18.61
C SER A 127 -2.70 3.21 -18.53
N GLU A 128 -2.27 4.46 -18.73
CA GLU A 128 -0.88 4.88 -18.56
C GLU A 128 -0.62 5.35 -17.11
N THR A 129 0.57 5.05 -16.62
CA THR A 129 1.04 5.61 -15.34
C THR A 129 2.03 6.71 -15.60
N LEU A 130 1.70 7.92 -15.21
CA LEU A 130 2.55 9.09 -15.35
C LEU A 130 3.04 9.54 -13.97
N ILE A 131 4.34 9.85 -13.86
CA ILE A 131 4.93 10.47 -12.67
C ILE A 131 5.42 11.83 -13.02
N ILE A 132 4.91 12.85 -12.34
CA ILE A 132 5.30 14.26 -12.50
C ILE A 132 5.86 14.81 -11.20
N GLU A 133 6.70 15.82 -11.30
CA GLU A 133 7.35 16.49 -10.16
C GLU A 133 7.22 18.00 -10.29
N LYS A 134 6.94 18.68 -9.17
CA LYS A 134 6.94 20.15 -9.06
C LYS A 134 7.31 20.54 -7.62
N LEU A 135 7.74 21.79 -7.41
CA LEU A 135 7.97 22.29 -6.04
C LEU A 135 6.71 22.15 -5.19
N GLU A 136 6.90 21.82 -3.90
CA GLU A 136 5.79 21.51 -3.01
C GLU A 136 4.83 22.71 -2.81
N GLU A 137 5.33 23.92 -2.89
CA GLU A 137 4.54 25.15 -2.80
C GLU A 137 3.80 25.53 -4.10
N ASP A 138 4.22 24.93 -5.25
CA ASP A 138 3.71 25.32 -6.57
C ASP A 138 2.75 24.32 -7.21
N TYR A 139 2.69 23.06 -6.70
CA TYR A 139 1.78 22.09 -7.29
C TYR A 139 0.34 22.27 -6.81
N SER A 140 -0.61 21.95 -7.67
CA SER A 140 -2.02 21.90 -7.33
C SER A 140 -2.68 20.66 -7.92
N MET A 141 -3.34 19.85 -7.08
CA MET A 141 -4.08 18.67 -7.55
C MET A 141 -5.20 19.05 -8.53
N SER A 142 -5.82 20.23 -8.36
CA SER A 142 -6.82 20.75 -9.29
C SER A 142 -6.22 21.07 -10.64
N GLU A 143 -5.03 21.69 -10.69
CA GLU A 143 -4.29 21.96 -11.94
C GLU A 143 -3.90 20.66 -12.64
N VAL A 144 -3.38 19.69 -11.88
CA VAL A 144 -3.02 18.36 -12.40
C VAL A 144 -4.22 17.69 -13.07
N THR A 145 -5.37 17.65 -12.37
CA THR A 145 -6.60 17.08 -12.90
C THR A 145 -7.09 17.83 -14.15
N GLN A 146 -7.06 19.15 -14.12
CA GLN A 146 -7.47 19.99 -15.24
C GLN A 146 -6.59 19.78 -16.49
N ILE A 147 -5.28 19.62 -16.30
CA ILE A 147 -4.36 19.34 -17.42
C ILE A 147 -4.75 18.00 -18.09
N VAL A 148 -4.99 16.95 -17.30
CA VAL A 148 -5.39 15.65 -17.85
C VAL A 148 -6.72 15.75 -18.60
N GLU A 149 -7.75 16.30 -17.96
CA GLU A 149 -9.12 16.32 -18.53
C GLU A 149 -9.25 17.27 -19.72
N SER A 150 -8.57 18.42 -19.71
CA SER A 150 -8.60 19.37 -20.83
C SER A 150 -7.90 18.86 -22.10
N ASN A 151 -7.03 17.84 -21.96
CA ASN A 151 -6.40 17.15 -23.08
C ASN A 151 -7.08 15.80 -23.42
N GLY A 152 -8.35 15.63 -23.02
CA GLY A 152 -9.16 14.46 -23.35
C GLY A 152 -8.82 13.20 -22.57
N GLY A 153 -7.93 13.27 -21.56
CA GLY A 153 -7.64 12.16 -20.67
C GLY A 153 -8.69 11.99 -19.59
N LYS A 154 -8.82 10.77 -19.06
CA LYS A 154 -9.63 10.44 -17.89
C LYS A 154 -8.72 10.03 -16.75
N LEU A 155 -8.77 10.74 -15.63
CA LEU A 155 -7.99 10.41 -14.44
C LEU A 155 -8.70 9.29 -13.66
N LEU A 156 -8.03 8.15 -13.47
CA LEU A 156 -8.51 7.05 -12.61
C LEU A 156 -8.14 7.29 -11.15
N GLY A 157 -7.01 7.95 -10.90
CA GLY A 157 -6.56 8.31 -9.57
C GLY A 157 -5.19 8.98 -9.60
N LEU A 158 -4.87 9.66 -8.49
CA LEU A 158 -3.57 10.28 -8.28
C LEU A 158 -3.22 10.29 -6.79
N TYR A 159 -1.94 10.28 -6.51
CA TYR A 159 -1.42 10.43 -5.13
C TYR A 159 0.00 11.01 -5.14
N ILE A 160 0.39 11.61 -4.02
CA ILE A 160 1.78 12.03 -3.82
C ILE A 160 2.59 10.78 -3.50
N SER A 161 3.47 10.39 -4.43
CA SER A 161 4.30 9.18 -4.28
C SER A 161 5.58 9.43 -3.51
N GLU A 162 6.11 10.67 -3.57
CA GLU A 162 7.37 11.02 -2.91
C GLU A 162 7.41 12.52 -2.58
N ARG A 163 8.14 12.87 -1.51
CA ARG A 163 8.50 14.25 -1.16
C ARG A 163 9.98 14.31 -0.87
N ASN A 164 10.73 15.04 -1.70
CA ASN A 164 12.18 15.18 -1.60
C ASN A 164 12.60 16.61 -1.83
N GLU A 165 13.46 17.15 -0.95
CA GLU A 165 14.14 18.45 -1.13
C GLU A 165 13.22 19.62 -1.51
N GLY A 166 11.98 19.63 -1.00
CA GLY A 166 10.99 20.66 -1.30
C GLY A 166 10.22 20.46 -2.61
N ALA A 167 10.36 19.29 -3.26
CA ALA A 167 9.57 18.89 -4.41
C ALA A 167 8.62 17.74 -4.04
N ALA A 168 7.45 17.72 -4.69
CA ALA A 168 6.48 16.64 -4.60
C ALA A 168 6.42 15.87 -5.93
N GLN A 169 6.57 14.55 -5.86
CA GLN A 169 6.26 13.67 -6.99
C GLN A 169 4.82 13.19 -6.88
N ILE A 170 4.10 13.28 -7.98
CA ILE A 170 2.70 12.89 -8.07
C ILE A 170 2.60 11.78 -9.10
N THR A 171 2.11 10.63 -8.67
CA THR A 171 1.81 9.50 -9.54
C THR A 171 0.35 9.56 -9.95
N LEU A 172 0.11 9.49 -11.26
CA LEU A 172 -1.21 9.53 -11.88
C LEU A 172 -1.47 8.25 -12.65
N LYS A 173 -2.70 7.80 -12.65
CA LYS A 173 -3.17 6.74 -13.53
C LYS A 173 -4.22 7.30 -14.47
N ILE A 174 -3.94 7.26 -15.79
CA ILE A 174 -4.66 8.02 -16.80
C ILE A 174 -5.08 7.09 -17.94
N VAL A 175 -6.33 7.16 -18.34
CA VAL A 175 -6.82 6.61 -19.61
C VAL A 175 -6.77 7.73 -20.65
N SER A 176 -5.96 7.56 -21.71
CA SER A 176 -5.85 8.55 -22.79
C SER A 176 -5.36 7.89 -24.07
N GLU A 177 -5.83 8.38 -25.21
CA GLU A 177 -5.30 8.04 -26.53
C GLU A 177 -4.10 8.94 -26.91
N GLU A 178 -3.95 10.09 -26.23
CA GLU A 178 -3.02 11.16 -26.55
C GLU A 178 -2.12 11.53 -25.34
N ILE A 179 -1.45 10.54 -24.74
CA ILE A 179 -0.62 10.76 -23.53
C ILE A 179 0.50 11.80 -23.77
N ASN A 180 1.02 11.88 -25.00
CA ASN A 180 2.06 12.84 -25.36
C ASN A 180 1.60 14.30 -25.22
N GLU A 181 0.35 14.62 -25.58
CA GLU A 181 -0.22 15.97 -25.42
C GLU A 181 -0.37 16.32 -23.94
N ILE A 182 -0.77 15.35 -23.13
CA ILE A 182 -0.85 15.51 -21.66
C ILE A 182 0.54 15.80 -21.09
N MET A 183 1.56 15.00 -21.44
CA MET A 183 2.94 15.19 -20.99
C MET A 183 3.50 16.56 -21.46
N HIS A 184 3.24 16.94 -22.71
CA HIS A 184 3.64 18.22 -23.22
C HIS A 184 3.00 19.39 -22.47
N THR A 185 1.71 19.25 -22.14
CA THR A 185 0.99 20.26 -21.35
C THR A 185 1.53 20.34 -19.92
N PHE A 186 1.82 19.21 -19.26
CA PHE A 186 2.49 19.25 -17.95
C PHE A 186 3.80 20.02 -17.98
N ARG A 187 4.66 19.78 -18.99
CA ARG A 187 5.93 20.53 -19.16
C ARG A 187 5.72 22.04 -19.36
N ARG A 188 4.64 22.43 -20.06
CA ARG A 188 4.28 23.86 -20.25
C ARG A 188 3.84 24.54 -18.95
N TYR A 189 3.34 23.75 -17.98
CA TYR A 189 2.95 24.21 -16.65
C TYR A 189 4.07 23.98 -15.63
N ASP A 190 5.30 23.84 -16.08
CA ASP A 190 6.50 23.68 -15.25
C ASP A 190 6.53 22.42 -14.39
N TYR A 191 5.76 21.38 -14.76
CA TYR A 191 5.93 20.05 -14.18
C TYR A 191 7.03 19.29 -14.94
N LYS A 192 7.94 18.69 -14.20
CA LYS A 192 8.92 17.77 -14.76
C LYS A 192 8.27 16.38 -14.87
N VAL A 193 8.29 15.78 -16.06
CA VAL A 193 7.84 14.40 -16.27
C VAL A 193 8.99 13.47 -15.93
N ILE A 194 8.79 12.59 -14.92
CA ILE A 194 9.80 11.67 -14.38
C ILE A 194 9.71 10.30 -15.03
N SER A 195 8.48 9.79 -15.25
CA SER A 195 8.27 8.49 -15.89
C SER A 195 8.75 8.50 -17.34
N THR A 196 9.34 7.37 -17.76
CA THR A 196 9.75 7.16 -19.15
C THR A 196 8.62 6.51 -19.94
N HIS A 197 8.30 7.07 -21.10
CA HIS A 197 7.31 6.52 -22.02
C HIS A 197 8.00 6.21 -23.36
N GLU A 198 7.69 5.05 -23.95
CA GLU A 198 8.35 4.54 -25.15
C GLU A 198 8.26 5.49 -26.37
N ASN A 199 7.24 6.34 -26.41
CA ASN A 199 6.98 7.27 -27.52
C ASN A 199 6.99 8.74 -27.07
N ASP A 200 7.86 9.11 -26.11
CA ASP A 200 7.97 10.51 -25.67
C ASP A 200 8.65 11.38 -26.75
N ILE A 201 7.85 11.96 -27.64
CA ILE A 201 8.26 12.76 -28.79
C ILE A 201 9.19 13.92 -28.36
N TYR A 202 8.95 14.50 -27.18
CA TYR A 202 9.79 15.60 -26.67
C TYR A 202 11.20 15.14 -26.33
N LEU A 203 11.35 13.98 -25.72
CA LEU A 203 12.67 13.43 -25.39
C LEU A 203 13.40 12.98 -26.64
N GLU A 204 12.70 12.44 -27.65
CA GLU A 204 13.28 12.14 -28.97
C GLU A 204 13.80 13.39 -29.67
N ASP A 205 13.02 14.48 -29.71
CA ASP A 205 13.41 15.75 -30.27
C ASP A 205 14.63 16.36 -29.56
N LEU A 206 14.67 16.31 -28.22
CA LEU A 206 15.82 16.78 -27.46
C LEU A 206 17.08 15.96 -27.78
N LYS A 207 16.95 14.65 -27.89
CA LYS A 207 18.05 13.75 -28.21
C LYS A 207 18.59 14.05 -29.62
N ASN A 208 17.69 14.18 -30.61
CA ASN A 208 18.06 14.52 -31.99
C ASN A 208 18.76 15.87 -32.07
N ARG A 209 18.29 16.90 -31.34
CA ARG A 209 18.93 18.21 -31.26
C ARG A 209 20.30 18.16 -30.59
N SER A 210 20.42 17.38 -29.52
CA SER A 210 21.71 17.19 -28.82
C SER A 210 22.74 16.52 -29.75
N GLU A 211 22.35 15.45 -30.44
CA GLU A 211 23.21 14.77 -31.42
C GLU A 211 23.62 15.67 -32.57
N TYR A 212 22.68 16.51 -33.03
CA TYR A 212 23.01 17.51 -34.11
C TYR A 212 24.02 18.54 -33.62
N LEU A 213 23.85 19.09 -32.40
CA LEU A 213 24.79 20.06 -31.82
C LEU A 213 26.16 19.43 -31.56
N GLN A 214 26.22 18.19 -31.11
CA GLN A 214 27.48 17.48 -30.89
C GLN A 214 28.25 17.30 -32.21
N LYS A 215 27.57 16.88 -33.27
CA LYS A 215 28.18 16.80 -34.62
C LYS A 215 28.68 18.16 -35.15
N TYR A 216 28.00 19.26 -34.78
CA TYR A 216 28.40 20.60 -35.20
C TYR A 216 29.63 21.11 -34.44
N LEU A 217 29.80 20.68 -33.17
CA LEU A 217 30.94 21.07 -32.34
C LEU A 217 32.20 20.24 -32.62
N GLU A 218 32.09 19.09 -33.27
CA GLU A 218 33.19 18.21 -33.67
C GLU A 218 33.72 18.51 -35.07
N MET A 219 33.10 19.46 -35.78
CA MET A 219 33.55 19.99 -37.07
C MET A 219 34.41 21.25 -36.91
#